data_db27ddd1d83ac46083326447448cca49
#
_entry.id   db27ddd1d83ac46083326447448cca49
#
_cell.length_a   1.000
_cell.length_b   1.000
_cell.length_c   1.000
_cell.angle_alpha   90.00
_cell.angle_beta   90.00
_cell.angle_gamma   90.00
#
_symmetry.space_group_name_H-M   'P 1'
#
loop_
_entity.id
_entity.type
_entity.pdbx_description
1 polymer ?
#
loop_
_entity_poly.entity_id
_entity_poly.type
_entity_poly.pdbx_seq_one_letter_code
_entity_poly.pdbx_strand_id
1 'polypeptide(L)'
;MRTKSNAALALLGLALVDAPEARAQELPSRERLQDVRRYIKQAWTTLTRSVRDLPRAAPDPKLKAHRGAWPVYVSAREDVKRVEAELARQLDASGRRAIELRPLPADASAIREHGLLYLPHPYVVPGGRFNEMYGWDSYFILVGLLRDGELARAKDMTDNFLYEIEHYGTVLNANRTYYLSRSQPPFLTRMILGVFERTSDREWLRRTLPAIEKHYAFWTSPPHLVPETGLSRYFDLGSGPAPEVLADEVDERGRSHYDRVREYYRTHEVPDYDLALYYDKARDALSELFYEGDRSMRESGFDPSNRFGPFSVDIVHYVPVCLNVLLYQMEADAEAIYRTLGDGAAASRWKARADERRGRIDRYLWDPEAGLYFDYDFKTGRRRHYEFATTFYPLWAGIASKEQAARVVKSLPRFEAPGGLLTSTTRSGNQWDAPFGWAPLQLIGAEGLRRAGFKDDADRVSKKFLSLVAKEFGEHGTIVEKYDVERRESDVEAGIRFGYSGNQVGFGWTNAAVLELLAGLDP
;
A
#
# COMPACT_ATOMS: atom_id res chain seq x y z
N MET A 1 -78.66 24.37 20.58
CA MET A 1 -77.63 25.40 20.37
C MET A 1 -76.40 24.73 19.78
N ARG A 2 -76.04 25.10 18.56
CA ARG A 2 -74.95 24.49 17.78
C ARG A 2 -73.67 25.28 18.04
N THR A 3 -72.57 24.64 18.44
CA THR A 3 -71.24 25.24 18.46
C THR A 3 -70.41 24.60 17.36
N LYS A 4 -69.94 25.45 16.46
CA LYS A 4 -69.04 25.09 15.33
C LYS A 4 -67.60 24.95 15.83
N SER A 5 -66.96 23.87 15.47
CA SER A 5 -65.53 23.65 15.66
C SER A 5 -64.78 24.08 14.40
N ASN A 6 -63.82 25.04 14.54
CA ASN A 6 -62.89 25.44 13.50
C ASN A 6 -61.61 24.58 13.63
N ALA A 7 -61.35 23.76 12.61
CA ALA A 7 -60.08 23.10 12.46
C ALA A 7 -59.14 23.98 11.60
N ALA A 8 -58.06 24.45 12.20
CA ALA A 8 -56.97 25.14 11.50
C ALA A 8 -55.98 24.11 10.96
N LEU A 9 -55.84 24.04 9.63
CA LEU A 9 -54.75 23.31 8.98
C LEU A 9 -53.44 24.09 9.14
N ALA A 10 -52.49 23.52 9.85
CA ALA A 10 -51.12 24.01 9.85
C ALA A 10 -50.35 23.33 8.66
N LEU A 11 -50.03 24.11 7.64
CA LEU A 11 -49.10 23.77 6.60
C LEU A 11 -47.67 23.78 7.18
N LEU A 12 -47.12 22.63 7.45
CA LEU A 12 -45.67 22.48 7.68
C LEU A 12 -44.96 22.63 6.31
N GLY A 13 -44.29 23.75 6.13
CA GLY A 13 -43.31 23.93 5.06
C GLY A 13 -42.12 23.01 5.31
N LEU A 14 -41.98 21.95 4.50
CA LEU A 14 -40.72 21.22 4.37
C LEU A 14 -39.70 22.15 3.70
N ALA A 15 -38.80 22.72 4.51
CA ALA A 15 -37.58 23.29 4.01
C ALA A 15 -36.74 22.09 3.46
N LEU A 16 -36.60 22.03 2.15
CA LEU A 16 -35.58 21.17 1.51
C LEU A 16 -34.22 21.70 2.01
N VAL A 17 -33.64 20.98 2.95
CA VAL A 17 -32.23 21.13 3.29
C VAL A 17 -31.48 20.63 2.05
N ASP A 18 -30.91 21.55 1.28
CA ASP A 18 -29.99 21.24 0.19
C ASP A 18 -28.91 20.33 0.75
N ALA A 19 -28.92 19.09 0.34
CA ALA A 19 -27.96 18.09 0.78
C ALA A 19 -26.55 18.52 0.29
N PRO A 20 -25.54 18.51 1.15
CA PRO A 20 -24.15 18.84 0.75
C PRO A 20 -23.57 17.92 -0.32
N GLU A 21 -24.25 16.85 -0.67
CA GLU A 21 -23.80 15.84 -1.64
C GLU A 21 -23.66 16.35 -3.09
N ALA A 22 -24.49 17.29 -3.55
CA ALA A 22 -24.46 17.74 -4.94
C ALA A 22 -23.20 18.56 -5.29
N ARG A 23 -22.65 19.31 -4.35
CA ARG A 23 -21.43 20.12 -4.58
C ARG A 23 -20.14 19.32 -4.62
N ALA A 24 -20.12 18.12 -4.04
CA ALA A 24 -18.93 17.28 -3.96
C ALA A 24 -18.60 16.54 -5.28
N GLN A 25 -19.48 16.57 -6.29
CA GLN A 25 -19.31 15.86 -7.57
C GLN A 25 -18.75 16.73 -8.70
N GLU A 26 -18.60 18.04 -8.49
CA GLU A 26 -17.99 18.92 -9.48
C GLU A 26 -16.45 18.81 -9.43
N LEU A 27 -15.86 18.72 -10.62
CA LEU A 27 -14.40 18.82 -10.74
C LEU A 27 -13.92 20.19 -10.29
N PRO A 28 -12.74 20.28 -9.68
CA PRO A 28 -12.08 21.55 -9.40
C PRO A 28 -11.90 22.39 -10.67
N SER A 29 -11.78 23.72 -10.52
CA SER A 29 -11.52 24.60 -11.66
C SER A 29 -10.26 24.18 -12.41
N ARG A 30 -10.20 24.48 -13.72
CA ARG A 30 -9.02 24.19 -14.55
C ARG A 30 -7.74 24.82 -13.99
N GLU A 31 -7.84 26.02 -13.46
CA GLU A 31 -6.72 26.72 -12.82
C GLU A 31 -6.22 25.95 -11.60
N ARG A 32 -7.11 25.54 -10.71
CA ARG A 32 -6.74 24.72 -9.53
C ARG A 32 -6.08 23.41 -9.93
N LEU A 33 -6.60 22.71 -10.93
CA LEU A 33 -6.00 21.47 -11.43
C LEU A 33 -4.62 21.71 -12.06
N GLN A 34 -4.40 22.84 -12.71
CA GLN A 34 -3.08 23.21 -13.23
C GLN A 34 -2.07 23.45 -12.11
N ASP A 35 -2.48 24.11 -11.01
CA ASP A 35 -1.63 24.33 -9.84
C ASP A 35 -1.24 22.99 -9.19
N VAL A 36 -2.19 22.08 -9.01
CA VAL A 36 -1.96 20.73 -8.51
C VAL A 36 -0.97 19.97 -9.40
N ARG A 37 -1.17 19.97 -10.72
CA ARG A 37 -0.26 19.33 -11.68
C ARG A 37 1.16 19.91 -11.61
N ARG A 38 1.28 21.24 -11.48
CA ARG A 38 2.58 21.91 -11.36
C ARG A 38 3.29 21.49 -10.07
N TYR A 39 2.57 21.47 -8.96
CA TYR A 39 3.09 20.96 -7.69
C TYR A 39 3.58 19.52 -7.80
N ILE A 40 2.79 18.61 -8.37
CA ILE A 40 3.15 17.21 -8.56
C ILE A 40 4.44 17.08 -9.38
N LYS A 41 4.55 17.81 -10.49
CA LYS A 41 5.75 17.78 -11.34
C LYS A 41 7.01 18.23 -10.60
N GLN A 42 6.90 19.23 -9.73
CA GLN A 42 8.00 19.67 -8.87
C GLN A 42 8.32 18.63 -7.79
N ALA A 43 7.27 18.00 -7.22
CA ALA A 43 7.42 16.98 -6.18
C ALA A 43 8.27 15.79 -6.63
N TRP A 44 8.18 15.34 -7.89
CA TRP A 44 9.02 14.25 -8.39
C TRP A 44 10.52 14.52 -8.22
N THR A 45 10.94 15.77 -8.45
CA THR A 45 12.35 16.16 -8.24
C THR A 45 12.72 16.21 -6.75
N THR A 46 11.85 16.77 -5.93
CA THR A 46 12.08 16.89 -4.47
C THR A 46 12.13 15.52 -3.78
N LEU A 47 11.31 14.56 -4.25
CA LEU A 47 11.21 13.20 -3.72
C LEU A 47 12.30 12.26 -4.28
N THR A 48 13.03 12.65 -5.32
CA THR A 48 14.09 11.81 -5.89
C THR A 48 15.27 11.72 -4.94
N ARG A 49 15.81 10.51 -4.80
CA ARG A 49 17.08 10.19 -4.13
C ARG A 49 18.00 9.49 -5.11
N SER A 50 19.26 9.82 -5.05
CA SER A 50 20.33 9.23 -5.85
C SER A 50 21.53 8.93 -4.95
N VAL A 51 22.59 8.39 -5.51
CA VAL A 51 23.86 8.20 -4.81
C VAL A 51 24.37 9.51 -4.16
N ARG A 52 24.14 10.66 -4.82
CA ARG A 52 24.50 11.98 -4.25
C ARG A 52 23.70 12.36 -3.01
N ASP A 53 22.53 11.78 -2.87
CA ASP A 53 21.60 12.06 -1.77
C ASP A 53 21.78 11.09 -0.58
N LEU A 54 22.68 10.11 -0.67
CA LEU A 54 22.91 9.13 0.41
C LEU A 54 23.16 9.79 1.78
N PRO A 55 23.94 10.90 1.90
CA PRO A 55 24.11 11.60 3.17
C PRO A 55 22.82 12.11 3.79
N ARG A 56 21.80 12.39 2.95
CA ARG A 56 20.46 12.82 3.35
C ARG A 56 19.48 11.66 3.52
N ALA A 57 19.66 10.58 2.75
CA ALA A 57 18.81 9.40 2.77
C ALA A 57 19.19 8.40 3.88
N ALA A 58 20.47 8.29 4.22
CA ALA A 58 20.94 7.36 5.24
C ALA A 58 20.42 7.64 6.66
N PRO A 59 20.31 8.90 7.13
CA PRO A 59 19.67 9.20 8.42
C PRO A 59 18.28 8.61 8.51
N ASP A 60 17.98 7.96 9.66
CA ASP A 60 16.69 7.32 9.89
C ASP A 60 16.02 7.94 11.13
N PRO A 61 14.97 8.76 10.96
CA PRO A 61 14.27 9.38 12.06
C PRO A 61 13.56 8.36 12.97
N LYS A 62 13.36 7.14 12.50
CA LYS A 62 12.75 6.04 13.28
C LYS A 62 13.76 5.41 14.25
N LEU A 63 15.07 5.61 14.06
CA LEU A 63 16.12 5.07 14.95
C LEU A 63 16.58 6.16 15.92
N LYS A 64 16.26 6.00 17.19
CA LYS A 64 16.72 6.92 18.25
C LYS A 64 18.22 6.72 18.50
N ALA A 65 18.95 7.82 18.68
CA ALA A 65 20.32 7.84 19.20
C ALA A 65 21.41 7.20 18.32
N HIS A 66 21.45 7.52 17.02
CA HIS A 66 22.64 7.27 16.21
C HIS A 66 23.74 8.30 16.51
N ARG A 67 25.01 7.85 16.58
CA ARG A 67 26.18 8.72 16.72
C ARG A 67 27.22 8.39 15.65
N GLY A 68 27.67 9.39 14.91
CA GLY A 68 28.69 9.23 13.88
C GLY A 68 28.12 9.17 12.45
N ALA A 69 28.86 8.53 11.55
CA ALA A 69 28.44 8.34 10.17
C ALA A 69 27.36 7.25 10.06
N TRP A 70 26.35 7.50 9.25
CA TRP A 70 25.24 6.55 9.06
C TRP A 70 25.68 5.35 8.23
N PRO A 71 25.37 4.10 8.64
CA PRO A 71 25.73 2.92 7.89
C PRO A 71 24.91 2.80 6.60
N VAL A 72 25.61 2.52 5.51
CA VAL A 72 25.04 2.15 4.22
C VAL A 72 25.58 0.76 3.88
N TYR A 73 24.70 -0.22 3.86
CA TYR A 73 25.06 -1.62 3.62
C TYR A 73 25.04 -1.95 2.14
N VAL A 74 26.13 -2.54 1.67
CA VAL A 74 26.32 -3.00 0.30
C VAL A 74 26.25 -4.51 0.27
N SER A 75 25.48 -5.06 -0.67
CA SER A 75 25.37 -6.52 -0.82
C SER A 75 26.75 -7.19 -0.95
N ALA A 76 26.93 -8.35 -0.31
CA ALA A 76 28.14 -9.15 -0.45
C ALA A 76 28.41 -9.65 -1.89
N ARG A 77 27.41 -9.56 -2.80
CA ARG A 77 27.56 -9.88 -4.22
C ARG A 77 28.06 -8.69 -5.06
N GLU A 78 28.13 -7.53 -4.46
CA GLU A 78 28.58 -6.32 -5.13
C GLU A 78 30.09 -6.11 -4.91
N ASP A 79 30.74 -5.47 -5.87
CA ASP A 79 32.10 -4.99 -5.69
C ASP A 79 32.08 -3.70 -4.86
N VAL A 80 32.36 -3.84 -3.56
CA VAL A 80 32.37 -2.72 -2.61
C VAL A 80 33.35 -1.63 -3.04
N LYS A 81 34.52 -1.99 -3.60
CA LYS A 81 35.50 -1.00 -4.09
C LYS A 81 34.97 -0.19 -5.27
N ARG A 82 34.18 -0.83 -6.14
CA ARG A 82 33.48 -0.13 -7.23
C ARG A 82 32.49 0.89 -6.69
N VAL A 83 31.69 0.49 -5.69
CA VAL A 83 30.74 1.40 -5.01
C VAL A 83 31.46 2.53 -4.31
N GLU A 84 32.54 2.25 -3.58
CA GLU A 84 33.38 3.27 -2.93
C GLU A 84 33.94 4.28 -3.95
N ALA A 85 34.45 3.79 -5.07
CA ALA A 85 34.98 4.64 -6.14
C ALA A 85 33.88 5.51 -6.79
N GLU A 86 32.68 5.00 -6.91
CA GLU A 86 31.52 5.76 -7.39
C GLU A 86 31.12 6.86 -6.41
N LEU A 87 31.03 6.52 -5.13
CA LEU A 87 30.73 7.49 -4.06
C LEU A 87 31.80 8.58 -3.97
N ALA A 88 33.07 8.20 -4.12
CA ALA A 88 34.18 9.16 -4.10
C ALA A 88 34.11 10.17 -5.25
N ARG A 89 33.53 9.79 -6.40
CA ARG A 89 33.32 10.69 -7.54
C ARG A 89 32.11 11.60 -7.38
N GLN A 90 31.06 11.13 -6.67
CA GLN A 90 29.77 11.81 -6.60
C GLN A 90 29.59 12.65 -5.33
N LEU A 91 30.25 12.28 -4.23
CA LEU A 91 30.13 12.95 -2.93
C LEU A 91 31.34 13.86 -2.66
N ASP A 92 31.09 15.01 -2.08
CA ASP A 92 32.12 15.85 -1.52
C ASP A 92 32.70 15.26 -0.22
N ALA A 93 33.71 15.90 0.37
CA ALA A 93 34.34 15.43 1.61
C ALA A 93 33.38 15.39 2.80
N SER A 94 32.38 16.28 2.85
CA SER A 94 31.36 16.30 3.91
C SER A 94 30.41 15.13 3.76
N GLY A 95 29.89 14.89 2.56
CA GLY A 95 28.98 13.78 2.26
C GLY A 95 29.63 12.43 2.55
N ARG A 96 30.92 12.25 2.18
CA ARG A 96 31.66 11.02 2.50
C ARG A 96 31.87 10.78 3.98
N ARG A 97 31.97 11.82 4.82
CA ARG A 97 32.06 11.68 6.28
C ARG A 97 30.73 11.43 6.95
N ALA A 98 29.61 11.72 6.27
CA ALA A 98 28.28 11.54 6.83
C ALA A 98 27.78 10.09 6.76
N ILE A 99 28.40 9.25 5.93
CA ILE A 99 28.02 7.84 5.73
C ILE A 99 29.22 6.93 5.89
N GLU A 100 28.95 5.68 6.27
CA GLU A 100 29.93 4.60 6.36
C GLU A 100 29.45 3.40 5.53
N LEU A 101 30.22 3.03 4.49
CA LEU A 101 29.92 1.82 3.72
C LEU A 101 30.30 0.58 4.53
N ARG A 102 29.38 -0.36 4.62
CA ARG A 102 29.56 -1.64 5.29
C ARG A 102 29.14 -2.80 4.35
N PRO A 103 29.91 -3.90 4.29
CA PRO A 103 29.42 -5.09 3.63
C PRO A 103 28.21 -5.64 4.39
N LEU A 104 27.18 -6.06 3.66
CA LEU A 104 26.03 -6.71 4.26
C LEU A 104 26.43 -8.11 4.73
N PRO A 105 26.28 -8.43 6.02
CA PRO A 105 26.62 -9.77 6.52
C PRO A 105 25.67 -10.82 5.92
N ALA A 106 26.16 -12.04 5.75
CA ALA A 106 25.36 -13.16 5.26
C ALA A 106 24.18 -13.52 6.18
N ASP A 107 24.38 -13.34 7.48
CA ASP A 107 23.35 -13.48 8.50
C ASP A 107 22.89 -12.08 8.96
N ALA A 108 21.65 -11.73 8.63
CA ALA A 108 21.06 -10.46 9.03
C ALA A 108 21.00 -10.27 10.56
N SER A 109 20.97 -11.35 11.35
CA SER A 109 20.99 -11.28 12.82
C SER A 109 22.31 -10.73 13.39
N ALA A 110 23.37 -10.71 12.59
CA ALA A 110 24.65 -10.13 12.93
C ALA A 110 24.66 -8.57 12.84
N ILE A 111 23.64 -7.97 12.24
CA ILE A 111 23.52 -6.53 12.13
C ILE A 111 23.20 -5.93 13.50
N ARG A 112 24.15 -5.15 14.05
CA ARG A 112 23.99 -4.49 15.36
C ARG A 112 23.48 -3.07 15.24
N GLU A 113 23.76 -2.43 14.13
CA GLU A 113 23.38 -1.06 13.85
C GLU A 113 22.66 -1.04 12.48
N HIS A 114 21.37 -0.74 12.52
CA HIS A 114 20.58 -0.70 11.31
C HIS A 114 20.95 0.50 10.43
N GLY A 115 20.87 0.31 9.10
CA GLY A 115 21.21 1.34 8.14
C GLY A 115 20.48 1.16 6.81
N LEU A 116 20.79 2.06 5.88
CA LEU A 116 20.26 2.04 4.53
C LEU A 116 20.89 0.90 3.73
N LEU A 117 20.11 0.24 2.87
CA LEU A 117 20.62 -0.68 1.86
C LEU A 117 20.90 0.09 0.58
N TYR A 118 22.10 -0.12 0.02
CA TYR A 118 22.53 0.52 -1.23
C TYR A 118 21.66 0.09 -2.40
N LEU A 119 21.24 1.07 -3.21
CA LEU A 119 20.59 0.88 -4.49
C LEU A 119 21.36 1.65 -5.56
N PRO A 120 21.63 1.05 -6.74
CA PRO A 120 22.51 1.65 -7.76
C PRO A 120 21.87 2.77 -8.55
N HIS A 121 20.53 2.82 -8.67
CA HIS A 121 19.82 3.78 -9.49
C HIS A 121 19.08 4.82 -8.65
N PRO A 122 18.78 6.01 -9.21
CA PRO A 122 17.87 6.95 -8.56
C PRO A 122 16.49 6.36 -8.32
N TYR A 123 15.85 6.80 -7.25
CA TYR A 123 14.50 6.38 -6.88
C TYR A 123 13.70 7.53 -6.27
N VAL A 124 12.38 7.41 -6.29
CA VAL A 124 11.46 8.37 -5.68
C VAL A 124 10.96 7.79 -4.37
N VAL A 125 11.11 8.56 -3.29
CA VAL A 125 10.60 8.19 -1.95
C VAL A 125 9.13 8.58 -1.83
N PRO A 126 8.35 7.92 -0.92
CA PRO A 126 6.95 8.28 -0.71
C PRO A 126 6.73 9.74 -0.31
N GLY A 127 7.49 10.25 0.64
CA GLY A 127 7.39 11.62 1.13
C GLY A 127 7.33 11.72 2.65
N GLY A 128 7.30 12.94 3.16
CA GLY A 128 7.32 13.19 4.59
C GLY A 128 8.52 12.54 5.29
N ARG A 129 8.25 11.74 6.30
CA ARG A 129 9.27 10.97 7.04
C ARG A 129 9.81 9.74 6.33
N PHE A 130 9.15 9.31 5.23
CA PHE A 130 9.53 8.13 4.46
C PHE A 130 10.60 8.49 3.43
N ASN A 131 11.84 8.20 3.73
CA ASN A 131 13.02 8.60 2.98
C ASN A 131 13.71 7.42 2.26
N GLU A 132 13.04 6.30 2.17
CA GLU A 132 13.45 5.05 1.55
C GLU A 132 12.64 4.78 0.27
N MET A 133 13.11 3.86 -0.57
CA MET A 133 12.32 3.28 -1.65
C MET A 133 11.44 2.17 -1.08
N TYR A 134 10.12 2.40 -1.03
CA TYR A 134 9.16 1.44 -0.50
C TYR A 134 8.59 0.54 -1.60
N GLY A 135 8.24 -0.70 -1.24
CA GLY A 135 7.82 -1.72 -2.18
C GLY A 135 6.59 -1.33 -3.02
N TRP A 136 5.38 -1.38 -2.46
CA TRP A 136 4.17 -1.14 -3.24
C TRP A 136 3.95 0.33 -3.62
N ASP A 137 4.44 1.29 -2.78
CA ASP A 137 4.43 2.73 -3.10
C ASP A 137 5.05 3.01 -4.46
N SER A 138 6.16 2.31 -4.75
CA SER A 138 6.91 2.48 -6.00
C SER A 138 6.08 2.16 -7.24
N TYR A 139 5.13 1.22 -7.18
CA TYR A 139 4.22 0.98 -8.30
C TYR A 139 3.32 2.20 -8.55
N PHE A 140 2.69 2.71 -7.51
CA PHE A 140 1.79 3.87 -7.66
C PHE A 140 2.58 5.10 -8.11
N ILE A 141 3.76 5.36 -7.53
CA ILE A 141 4.65 6.42 -7.95
C ILE A 141 5.02 6.27 -9.43
N LEU A 142 5.38 5.05 -9.86
CA LEU A 142 5.76 4.74 -11.24
C LEU A 142 4.67 5.09 -12.24
N VAL A 143 3.40 4.77 -11.97
CA VAL A 143 2.33 5.10 -12.91
C VAL A 143 2.19 6.62 -13.09
N GLY A 144 2.36 7.40 -12.00
CA GLY A 144 2.40 8.86 -12.06
C GLY A 144 3.62 9.40 -12.84
N LEU A 145 4.80 8.83 -12.62
CA LEU A 145 6.01 9.17 -13.37
C LEU A 145 5.84 8.92 -14.87
N LEU A 146 5.29 7.77 -15.24
CA LEU A 146 5.01 7.45 -16.66
C LEU A 146 3.98 8.39 -17.26
N ARG A 147 2.99 8.85 -16.49
CA ARG A 147 2.01 9.83 -16.92
C ARG A 147 2.63 11.20 -17.19
N ASP A 148 3.58 11.62 -16.36
CA ASP A 148 4.31 12.88 -16.51
C ASP A 148 5.51 12.81 -17.50
N GLY A 149 5.73 11.64 -18.14
CA GLY A 149 6.83 11.45 -19.11
C GLY A 149 8.21 11.20 -18.48
N GLU A 150 8.28 10.93 -17.16
CA GLU A 150 9.50 10.67 -16.39
C GLU A 150 9.98 9.20 -16.53
N LEU A 151 10.05 8.71 -17.77
CA LEU A 151 10.34 7.31 -18.09
C LEU A 151 11.66 6.81 -17.50
N ALA A 152 12.70 7.65 -17.50
CA ALA A 152 14.01 7.26 -16.94
C ALA A 152 13.90 6.92 -15.45
N ARG A 153 13.23 7.76 -14.66
CA ARG A 153 13.02 7.51 -13.22
C ARG A 153 12.16 6.26 -12.98
N ALA A 154 11.11 6.08 -13.78
CA ALA A 154 10.26 4.89 -13.69
C ALA A 154 11.05 3.60 -13.95
N LYS A 155 11.94 3.62 -14.96
CA LYS A 155 12.82 2.50 -15.27
C LYS A 155 13.85 2.28 -14.18
N ASP A 156 14.50 3.33 -13.67
CA ASP A 156 15.48 3.26 -12.58
C ASP A 156 14.89 2.61 -11.33
N MET A 157 13.64 2.96 -10.95
CA MET A 157 12.94 2.34 -9.82
C MET A 157 12.67 0.85 -10.08
N THR A 158 12.29 0.49 -11.30
CA THR A 158 12.08 -0.92 -11.68
C THR A 158 13.41 -1.69 -11.63
N ASP A 159 14.49 -1.13 -12.15
CA ASP A 159 15.82 -1.75 -12.14
C ASP A 159 16.36 -1.90 -10.70
N ASN A 160 16.03 -0.98 -9.78
CA ASN A 160 16.34 -1.15 -8.37
C ASN A 160 15.60 -2.35 -7.74
N PHE A 161 14.36 -2.64 -8.11
CA PHE A 161 13.68 -3.84 -7.64
C PHE A 161 14.28 -5.13 -8.20
N LEU A 162 14.74 -5.10 -9.47
CA LEU A 162 15.51 -6.22 -10.01
C LEU A 162 16.79 -6.43 -9.20
N TYR A 163 17.47 -5.35 -8.85
CA TYR A 163 18.65 -5.38 -7.98
C TYR A 163 18.32 -5.93 -6.58
N GLU A 164 17.24 -5.47 -5.92
CA GLU A 164 16.84 -5.99 -4.60
C GLU A 164 16.60 -7.50 -4.63
N ILE A 165 15.91 -8.00 -5.65
CA ILE A 165 15.63 -9.42 -5.80
C ILE A 165 16.92 -10.22 -6.00
N GLU A 166 17.86 -9.71 -6.77
CA GLU A 166 19.15 -10.37 -7.00
C GLU A 166 20.00 -10.36 -5.73
N HIS A 167 20.12 -9.21 -5.08
CA HIS A 167 21.11 -8.95 -4.04
C HIS A 167 20.57 -9.15 -2.62
N TYR A 168 19.27 -8.92 -2.39
CA TYR A 168 18.63 -9.00 -1.07
C TYR A 168 17.55 -10.09 -0.98
N GLY A 169 17.23 -10.75 -2.08
CA GLY A 169 16.38 -11.95 -2.11
C GLY A 169 14.97 -11.72 -2.62
N THR A 170 14.36 -10.57 -2.38
CA THR A 170 13.02 -10.18 -2.82
C THR A 170 12.92 -8.67 -2.95
N VAL A 171 11.79 -8.14 -3.42
CA VAL A 171 11.44 -6.73 -3.22
C VAL A 171 11.17 -6.53 -1.74
N LEU A 172 11.88 -5.61 -1.11
CA LEU A 172 11.78 -5.35 0.32
C LEU A 172 10.62 -4.39 0.64
N ASN A 173 10.19 -4.42 1.90
CA ASN A 173 9.25 -3.40 2.41
C ASN A 173 9.79 -1.99 2.16
N ALA A 174 11.08 -1.76 2.46
CA ALA A 174 11.86 -0.63 2.00
C ALA A 174 13.36 -0.96 2.10
N ASN A 175 14.22 -0.19 1.45
CA ASN A 175 15.66 -0.44 1.41
C ASN A 175 16.39 -0.09 2.73
N ARG A 176 15.96 -0.73 3.84
CA ARG A 176 16.60 -0.69 5.16
C ARG A 176 16.90 -2.09 5.67
N THR A 177 17.96 -2.23 6.46
CA THR A 177 18.41 -3.54 6.95
C THR A 177 17.41 -4.25 7.86
N TYR A 178 16.54 -3.53 8.56
CA TYR A 178 15.50 -4.15 9.39
C TYR A 178 14.31 -4.68 8.57
N TYR A 179 14.28 -4.44 7.26
CA TYR A 179 13.30 -4.98 6.32
C TYR A 179 13.80 -6.18 5.51
N LEU A 180 15.01 -6.69 5.78
CA LEU A 180 15.55 -7.85 5.05
C LEU A 180 14.69 -9.13 5.15
N SER A 181 13.81 -9.21 6.13
CA SER A 181 12.87 -10.33 6.31
C SER A 181 11.47 -10.07 5.77
N ARG A 182 11.17 -8.84 5.28
CA ARG A 182 9.82 -8.39 4.97
C ARG A 182 9.72 -7.81 3.56
N SER A 183 8.73 -8.28 2.81
CA SER A 183 8.35 -7.72 1.51
C SER A 183 7.15 -6.75 1.65
N GLN A 184 6.54 -6.40 0.53
CA GLN A 184 5.27 -5.68 0.43
C GLN A 184 4.44 -6.22 -0.74
N PRO A 185 3.16 -5.80 -0.94
CA PRO A 185 2.30 -6.28 -2.01
C PRO A 185 3.00 -6.29 -3.39
N PRO A 186 2.97 -7.42 -4.13
CA PRO A 186 3.84 -7.66 -5.29
C PRO A 186 3.31 -7.02 -6.58
N PHE A 187 3.75 -5.81 -6.88
CA PHE A 187 3.42 -5.08 -8.12
C PHE A 187 4.53 -5.11 -9.20
N LEU A 188 5.62 -5.86 -8.99
CA LEU A 188 6.81 -5.84 -9.86
C LEU A 188 6.48 -6.00 -11.35
N THR A 189 5.65 -6.98 -11.73
CA THR A 189 5.35 -7.25 -13.15
C THR A 189 4.58 -6.12 -13.81
N ARG A 190 3.70 -5.43 -13.05
CA ARG A 190 3.02 -4.23 -13.52
C ARG A 190 4.01 -3.08 -13.79
N MET A 191 5.03 -2.92 -12.94
CA MET A 191 6.09 -1.94 -13.16
C MET A 191 6.90 -2.28 -14.42
N ILE A 192 7.29 -3.55 -14.58
CA ILE A 192 8.03 -4.02 -15.76
C ILE A 192 7.23 -3.75 -17.05
N LEU A 193 5.95 -4.11 -17.10
CA LEU A 193 5.10 -3.88 -18.26
C LEU A 193 4.90 -2.39 -18.52
N GLY A 194 4.67 -1.57 -17.48
CA GLY A 194 4.53 -0.13 -17.65
C GLY A 194 5.76 0.53 -18.31
N VAL A 195 6.97 0.11 -17.93
CA VAL A 195 8.22 0.55 -18.57
C VAL A 195 8.33 -0.01 -19.98
N PHE A 196 8.05 -1.30 -20.17
CA PHE A 196 8.15 -1.95 -21.49
C PHE A 196 7.20 -1.34 -22.52
N GLU A 197 5.99 -1.00 -22.16
CA GLU A 197 5.00 -0.34 -23.02
C GLU A 197 5.51 1.01 -23.58
N ARG A 198 6.40 1.68 -22.86
CA ARG A 198 7.01 2.96 -23.27
C ARG A 198 8.33 2.80 -24.03
N THR A 199 9.09 1.73 -23.75
CA THR A 199 10.43 1.52 -24.31
C THR A 199 10.45 0.55 -25.49
N SER A 200 9.55 -0.43 -25.50
CA SER A 200 9.56 -1.58 -26.40
C SER A 200 10.90 -2.36 -26.38
N ASP A 201 11.71 -2.20 -25.33
CA ASP A 201 13.02 -2.85 -25.17
C ASP A 201 12.88 -4.32 -24.79
N ARG A 202 12.85 -5.18 -25.81
CA ARG A 202 12.69 -6.64 -25.63
C ARG A 202 13.90 -7.28 -24.94
N GLU A 203 15.08 -6.69 -25.07
CA GLU A 203 16.27 -7.22 -24.43
C GLU A 203 16.27 -6.91 -22.94
N TRP A 204 15.93 -5.69 -22.55
CA TRP A 204 15.68 -5.35 -21.17
C TRP A 204 14.57 -6.24 -20.57
N LEU A 205 13.46 -6.42 -21.29
CA LEU A 205 12.35 -7.27 -20.84
C LEU A 205 12.83 -8.72 -20.59
N ARG A 206 13.72 -9.28 -21.44
CA ARG A 206 14.28 -10.62 -21.24
C ARG A 206 15.14 -10.69 -19.99
N ARG A 207 15.87 -9.64 -19.66
CA ARG A 207 16.70 -9.59 -18.43
C ARG A 207 15.88 -9.57 -17.15
N THR A 208 14.61 -9.19 -17.20
CA THR A 208 13.74 -9.20 -15.99
C THR A 208 13.24 -10.61 -15.60
N LEU A 209 13.28 -11.59 -16.49
CA LEU A 209 12.69 -12.91 -16.28
C LEU A 209 13.19 -13.64 -15.03
N PRO A 210 14.51 -13.70 -14.75
CA PRO A 210 15.01 -14.36 -13.53
C PRO A 210 14.47 -13.72 -12.25
N ALA A 211 14.31 -12.41 -12.23
CA ALA A 211 13.76 -11.69 -11.08
C ALA A 211 12.26 -11.97 -10.90
N ILE A 212 11.49 -12.03 -11.99
CA ILE A 212 10.07 -12.41 -11.95
C ILE A 212 9.91 -13.81 -11.33
N GLU A 213 10.67 -14.81 -11.83
CA GLU A 213 10.60 -16.18 -11.33
C GLU A 213 11.00 -16.27 -9.84
N LYS A 214 12.07 -15.58 -9.44
CA LYS A 214 12.54 -15.57 -8.06
C LYS A 214 11.56 -14.90 -7.11
N HIS A 215 11.02 -13.74 -7.49
CA HIS A 215 10.03 -13.03 -6.69
C HIS A 215 8.70 -13.78 -6.59
N TYR A 216 8.27 -14.43 -7.68
CA TYR A 216 7.12 -15.33 -7.66
C TYR A 216 7.34 -16.52 -6.71
N ALA A 217 8.53 -17.15 -6.76
CA ALA A 217 8.87 -18.24 -5.86
C ALA A 217 8.85 -17.82 -4.38
N PHE A 218 9.28 -16.61 -4.04
CA PHE A 218 9.19 -16.06 -2.69
C PHE A 218 7.74 -16.10 -2.16
N TRP A 219 6.78 -15.62 -2.96
CA TRP A 219 5.38 -15.56 -2.57
C TRP A 219 4.63 -16.90 -2.64
N THR A 220 5.14 -17.87 -3.39
CA THR A 220 4.48 -19.17 -3.65
C THR A 220 5.21 -20.36 -3.05
N SER A 221 6.12 -20.10 -2.10
CA SER A 221 6.80 -21.12 -1.30
C SER A 221 6.45 -20.93 0.19
N PRO A 222 6.56 -21.98 1.02
CA PRO A 222 6.43 -21.83 2.47
C PRO A 222 7.43 -20.79 3.02
N PRO A 223 7.04 -19.97 4.01
CA PRO A 223 5.76 -19.98 4.72
C PRO A 223 4.63 -19.15 4.08
N HIS A 224 4.88 -18.44 2.97
CA HIS A 224 3.85 -17.65 2.30
C HIS A 224 2.77 -18.54 1.65
N LEU A 225 3.15 -19.64 1.02
CA LEU A 225 2.18 -20.59 0.47
C LEU A 225 1.43 -21.32 1.59
N VAL A 226 0.09 -21.33 1.51
CA VAL A 226 -0.81 -22.10 2.36
C VAL A 226 -1.24 -23.35 1.60
N PRO A 227 -0.67 -24.54 1.91
CA PRO A 227 -0.89 -25.76 1.11
C PRO A 227 -2.36 -26.18 1.01
N GLU A 228 -3.16 -25.97 2.09
CA GLU A 228 -4.56 -26.37 2.19
C GLU A 228 -5.45 -25.66 1.17
N THR A 229 -5.09 -24.44 0.82
CA THR A 229 -5.84 -23.64 -0.16
C THR A 229 -5.11 -23.51 -1.49
N GLY A 230 -3.79 -23.69 -1.50
CA GLY A 230 -2.91 -23.38 -2.61
C GLY A 230 -2.85 -21.88 -2.94
N LEU A 231 -3.31 -21.04 -2.02
CA LEU A 231 -3.20 -19.57 -2.05
C LEU A 231 -2.07 -19.11 -1.13
N SER A 232 -1.76 -17.83 -1.16
CA SER A 232 -0.66 -17.25 -0.39
C SER A 232 -1.17 -16.32 0.72
N ARG A 233 -0.34 -16.20 1.76
CA ARG A 233 -0.55 -15.28 2.89
C ARG A 233 0.61 -14.30 3.02
N TYR A 234 0.41 -13.22 3.75
CA TYR A 234 1.51 -12.40 4.25
C TYR A 234 2.18 -13.08 5.44
N PHE A 235 3.50 -13.08 5.45
CA PHE A 235 4.27 -13.72 6.52
C PHE A 235 5.71 -13.17 6.56
N ASP A 236 5.98 -12.22 7.45
CA ASP A 236 7.35 -11.71 7.66
C ASP A 236 8.25 -12.82 8.26
N LEU A 237 9.41 -13.04 7.66
CA LEU A 237 10.36 -14.08 8.07
C LEU A 237 11.18 -13.73 9.32
N GLY A 238 11.01 -12.53 9.88
CA GLY A 238 11.70 -12.08 11.09
C GLY A 238 11.00 -12.55 12.37
N SER A 239 11.60 -12.25 13.51
CA SER A 239 11.09 -12.59 14.84
C SER A 239 11.11 -11.40 15.80
N GLY A 240 10.30 -11.46 16.84
CA GLY A 240 10.19 -10.43 17.87
C GLY A 240 9.59 -9.11 17.36
N PRO A 241 9.64 -8.04 18.16
CA PRO A 241 9.07 -6.75 17.82
C PRO A 241 9.76 -6.13 16.59
N ALA A 242 8.99 -5.42 15.77
CA ALA A 242 9.52 -4.71 14.60
C ALA A 242 10.45 -3.56 15.03
N PRO A 243 11.73 -3.52 14.58
CA PRO A 243 12.70 -2.53 15.05
C PRO A 243 12.28 -1.09 14.78
N GLU A 244 11.64 -0.81 13.64
CA GLU A 244 11.14 0.50 13.27
C GLU A 244 10.02 0.99 14.20
N VAL A 245 9.27 0.07 14.81
CA VAL A 245 8.18 0.39 15.74
C VAL A 245 8.70 0.65 17.14
N LEU A 246 9.76 -0.05 17.57
CA LEU A 246 10.39 0.19 18.87
C LEU A 246 11.00 1.60 18.98
N ALA A 247 11.42 2.13 17.84
CA ALA A 247 12.03 3.45 17.76
C ALA A 247 11.02 4.56 17.41
N ASP A 248 9.80 4.19 17.03
CA ASP A 248 8.78 5.10 16.54
C ASP A 248 8.10 5.91 17.66
N GLU A 249 7.17 6.74 17.27
CA GLU A 249 6.49 7.74 18.09
C GLU A 249 6.04 7.19 19.45
N VAL A 250 6.49 7.82 20.49
CA VAL A 250 5.87 7.70 21.80
C VAL A 250 4.78 8.76 21.92
N ASP A 251 3.68 8.41 22.56
CA ASP A 251 2.62 9.39 22.84
C ASP A 251 3.08 10.43 23.89
N GLU A 252 2.23 11.39 24.19
CA GLU A 252 2.49 12.45 25.17
C GLU A 252 2.87 11.91 26.57
N ARG A 253 2.51 10.65 26.88
CA ARG A 253 2.86 9.95 28.12
C ARG A 253 4.12 9.12 28.02
N GLY A 254 4.83 9.18 26.87
CA GLY A 254 6.02 8.41 26.60
C GLY A 254 5.78 6.92 26.32
N ARG A 255 4.53 6.51 25.99
CA ARG A 255 4.18 5.12 25.72
C ARG A 255 4.40 4.79 24.25
N SER A 256 5.10 3.70 24.00
CA SER A 256 5.30 3.15 22.66
C SER A 256 3.99 2.58 22.06
N HIS A 257 4.02 2.24 20.78
CA HIS A 257 2.92 1.51 20.14
C HIS A 257 2.56 0.24 20.91
N TYR A 258 3.55 -0.57 21.27
CA TYR A 258 3.30 -1.83 22.00
C TYR A 258 2.79 -1.63 23.42
N ASP A 259 3.15 -0.53 24.10
CA ASP A 259 2.55 -0.17 25.40
C ASP A 259 1.06 0.14 25.26
N ARG A 260 0.68 0.86 24.20
CA ARG A 260 -0.72 1.19 23.91
C ARG A 260 -1.53 -0.05 23.54
N VAL A 261 -0.94 -0.99 22.81
CA VAL A 261 -1.57 -2.29 22.49
C VAL A 261 -1.79 -3.11 23.75
N ARG A 262 -0.80 -3.21 24.65
CA ARG A 262 -0.98 -3.91 25.94
C ARG A 262 -2.08 -3.27 26.78
N GLU A 263 -2.12 -1.94 26.85
CA GLU A 263 -3.19 -1.23 27.55
C GLU A 263 -4.56 -1.53 26.94
N TYR A 264 -4.66 -1.56 25.61
CA TYR A 264 -5.90 -1.92 24.92
C TYR A 264 -6.36 -3.33 25.32
N TYR A 265 -5.48 -4.31 25.27
CA TYR A 265 -5.81 -5.70 25.63
C TYR A 265 -6.15 -5.88 27.12
N ARG A 266 -5.64 -5.03 28.01
CA ARG A 266 -6.03 -5.03 29.42
C ARG A 266 -7.42 -4.45 29.69
N THR A 267 -7.83 -3.49 28.88
CA THR A 267 -9.00 -2.65 29.15
C THR A 267 -10.20 -2.95 28.26
N HIS A 268 -10.03 -3.73 27.19
CA HIS A 268 -11.10 -4.06 26.26
C HIS A 268 -11.30 -5.57 26.20
N GLU A 269 -12.57 -5.99 26.31
CA GLU A 269 -12.97 -7.34 25.92
C GLU A 269 -13.16 -7.38 24.40
N VAL A 270 -12.63 -8.43 23.78
CA VAL A 270 -12.74 -8.64 22.34
C VAL A 270 -13.57 -9.91 22.14
N PRO A 271 -14.89 -9.78 21.85
CA PRO A 271 -15.75 -10.93 21.61
C PRO A 271 -15.23 -11.79 20.45
N ASP A 272 -15.39 -13.10 20.58
CA ASP A 272 -15.02 -14.10 19.56
C ASP A 272 -13.54 -14.06 19.13
N TYR A 273 -12.65 -13.63 20.03
CA TYR A 273 -11.22 -13.53 19.80
C TYR A 273 -10.43 -14.14 20.96
N ASP A 274 -9.57 -15.11 20.66
CA ASP A 274 -8.73 -15.75 21.68
C ASP A 274 -7.51 -14.86 21.99
N LEU A 275 -7.76 -13.88 22.85
CA LEU A 275 -6.73 -12.93 23.27
C LEU A 275 -5.52 -13.60 23.93
N ALA A 276 -5.70 -14.76 24.58
CA ALA A 276 -4.63 -15.45 25.29
C ALA A 276 -3.51 -15.94 24.36
N LEU A 277 -3.79 -16.09 23.06
CA LEU A 277 -2.77 -16.39 22.05
C LEU A 277 -1.79 -15.23 21.83
N TYR A 278 -2.23 -13.99 22.04
CA TYR A 278 -1.50 -12.77 21.70
C TYR A 278 -0.98 -11.98 22.90
N TYR A 279 -1.60 -12.17 24.06
CA TYR A 279 -1.30 -11.39 25.25
C TYR A 279 -1.34 -12.25 26.54
N ASP A 280 -0.18 -12.33 27.22
CA ASP A 280 -0.08 -12.93 28.55
C ASP A 280 -0.48 -11.90 29.61
N LYS A 281 -1.71 -12.02 30.12
CA LYS A 281 -2.24 -11.11 31.12
C LYS A 281 -1.46 -11.15 32.45
N ALA A 282 -0.89 -12.29 32.81
CA ALA A 282 -0.16 -12.45 34.09
C ALA A 282 1.18 -11.73 34.07
N ARG A 283 1.84 -11.70 32.90
CA ARG A 283 3.14 -11.06 32.69
C ARG A 283 3.04 -9.65 32.10
N ASP A 284 1.85 -9.22 31.69
CA ASP A 284 1.62 -8.00 30.90
C ASP A 284 2.51 -7.94 29.66
N ALA A 285 2.57 -9.03 28.90
CA ALA A 285 3.49 -9.20 27.78
C ALA A 285 2.76 -9.68 26.52
N LEU A 286 3.18 -9.14 25.38
CA LEU A 286 2.77 -9.62 24.06
C LEU A 286 3.51 -10.92 23.73
N SER A 287 2.85 -11.87 23.08
CA SER A 287 3.43 -13.16 22.70
C SER A 287 4.26 -13.06 21.41
N GLU A 288 5.06 -14.08 21.11
CA GLU A 288 5.75 -14.20 19.83
C GLU A 288 4.75 -14.24 18.66
N LEU A 289 3.60 -14.90 18.81
CA LEU A 289 2.55 -14.92 17.79
C LEU A 289 1.98 -13.52 17.51
N PHE A 290 1.90 -12.66 18.54
CA PHE A 290 1.55 -11.26 18.33
C PHE A 290 2.56 -10.56 17.43
N TYR A 291 3.86 -10.70 17.71
CA TYR A 291 4.90 -10.06 16.91
C TYR A 291 4.99 -10.62 15.49
N GLU A 292 4.79 -11.93 15.31
CA GLU A 292 4.69 -12.55 13.99
C GLU A 292 3.51 -11.94 13.19
N GLY A 293 2.36 -11.79 13.83
CA GLY A 293 1.18 -11.16 13.23
C GLY A 293 1.40 -9.67 12.94
N ASP A 294 1.94 -8.90 13.87
CA ASP A 294 2.23 -7.46 13.70
C ASP A 294 3.19 -7.22 12.53
N ARG A 295 4.27 -8.00 12.43
CA ARG A 295 5.22 -7.91 11.33
C ARG A 295 4.59 -8.29 9.98
N SER A 296 3.76 -9.34 9.96
CA SER A 296 3.08 -9.82 8.75
C SER A 296 1.96 -8.85 8.31
N MET A 297 1.30 -8.19 9.25
CA MET A 297 0.35 -7.13 8.96
C MET A 297 1.05 -5.95 8.26
N ARG A 298 2.27 -5.59 8.69
CA ARG A 298 3.08 -4.54 8.05
C ARG A 298 3.56 -4.96 6.65
N GLU A 299 3.81 -6.25 6.41
CA GLU A 299 4.09 -6.77 5.06
C GLU A 299 2.91 -6.54 4.10
N SER A 300 1.69 -6.53 4.61
CA SER A 300 0.50 -6.26 3.80
C SER A 300 0.37 -4.81 3.33
N GLY A 301 1.05 -3.87 3.97
CA GLY A 301 0.92 -2.44 3.74
C GLY A 301 -0.33 -1.79 4.36
N PHE A 302 -1.21 -2.57 5.02
CA PHE A 302 -2.45 -2.07 5.66
C PHE A 302 -2.30 -1.99 7.18
N ASP A 303 -1.32 -1.22 7.63
CA ASP A 303 -0.82 -1.18 9.02
C ASP A 303 -1.22 0.10 9.79
N PRO A 304 -2.02 0.01 10.87
CA PRO A 304 -2.88 -1.10 11.26
C PRO A 304 -4.34 -0.94 10.80
N SER A 305 -5.06 -2.03 10.86
CA SER A 305 -6.53 -2.10 10.75
C SER A 305 -7.08 -3.17 11.70
N ASN A 306 -8.40 -3.35 11.77
CA ASN A 306 -9.01 -4.50 12.45
C ASN A 306 -9.47 -5.58 11.47
N ARG A 307 -8.95 -5.55 10.23
CA ARG A 307 -9.32 -6.49 9.16
C ARG A 307 -9.14 -7.95 9.56
N PHE A 308 -8.10 -8.26 10.33
CA PHE A 308 -7.79 -9.61 10.82
C PHE A 308 -7.73 -9.63 12.35
N GLY A 309 -8.82 -9.24 13.00
CA GLY A 309 -8.85 -9.06 14.45
C GLY A 309 -8.21 -7.74 14.90
N PRO A 310 -8.14 -7.47 16.20
CA PRO A 310 -7.52 -6.27 16.73
C PRO A 310 -6.08 -6.11 16.23
N PHE A 311 -5.78 -4.95 15.66
CA PHE A 311 -4.49 -4.64 15.03
C PHE A 311 -4.09 -5.57 13.88
N SER A 312 -5.02 -6.35 13.35
CA SER A 312 -4.80 -7.31 12.26
C SER A 312 -3.72 -8.37 12.51
N VAL A 313 -3.41 -8.69 13.77
CA VAL A 313 -2.34 -9.66 14.09
C VAL A 313 -2.71 -11.11 13.75
N ASP A 314 -3.98 -11.43 13.52
CA ASP A 314 -4.44 -12.73 13.03
C ASP A 314 -4.10 -13.00 11.55
N ILE A 315 -3.56 -12.00 10.83
CA ILE A 315 -3.28 -12.06 9.38
C ILE A 315 -2.52 -13.31 8.95
N VAL A 316 -1.67 -13.85 9.82
CA VAL A 316 -0.90 -15.08 9.57
C VAL A 316 -1.76 -16.32 9.35
N HIS A 317 -3.04 -16.27 9.70
CA HIS A 317 -4.02 -17.33 9.51
C HIS A 317 -4.94 -17.14 8.30
N TYR A 318 -4.69 -16.09 7.51
CA TYR A 318 -5.57 -15.72 6.40
C TYR A 318 -4.86 -15.78 5.05
N VAL A 319 -5.63 -16.17 4.03
CA VAL A 319 -5.27 -15.92 2.63
C VAL A 319 -6.05 -14.69 2.15
N PRO A 320 -5.37 -13.53 2.03
CA PRO A 320 -6.06 -12.27 1.74
C PRO A 320 -6.39 -12.09 0.27
N VAL A 321 -7.49 -11.37 0.00
CA VAL A 321 -7.95 -11.04 -1.37
C VAL A 321 -6.86 -10.31 -2.14
N CYS A 322 -6.32 -9.22 -1.60
CA CYS A 322 -5.36 -8.37 -2.30
C CYS A 322 -4.12 -9.14 -2.77
N LEU A 323 -3.46 -9.90 -1.88
CA LEU A 323 -2.26 -10.64 -2.24
C LEU A 323 -2.53 -11.66 -3.35
N ASN A 324 -3.61 -12.42 -3.22
CA ASN A 324 -3.89 -13.49 -4.18
C ASN A 324 -4.35 -12.96 -5.54
N VAL A 325 -5.01 -11.80 -5.59
CA VAL A 325 -5.31 -11.10 -6.85
C VAL A 325 -4.05 -10.52 -7.47
N LEU A 326 -3.12 -9.97 -6.69
CA LEU A 326 -1.83 -9.48 -7.19
C LEU A 326 -0.95 -10.61 -7.73
N LEU A 327 -0.96 -11.78 -7.10
CA LEU A 327 -0.25 -12.95 -7.61
C LEU A 327 -0.89 -13.50 -8.89
N TYR A 328 -2.23 -13.48 -9.01
CA TYR A 328 -2.88 -13.74 -10.28
C TYR A 328 -2.43 -12.75 -11.36
N GLN A 329 -2.39 -11.45 -11.03
CA GLN A 329 -1.94 -10.43 -11.97
C GLN A 329 -0.48 -10.66 -12.39
N MET A 330 0.39 -11.04 -11.44
CA MET A 330 1.77 -11.40 -11.75
C MET A 330 1.86 -12.59 -12.71
N GLU A 331 1.02 -13.60 -12.53
CA GLU A 331 0.95 -14.78 -13.39
C GLU A 331 0.47 -14.41 -14.81
N ALA A 332 -0.55 -13.56 -14.91
CA ALA A 332 -1.08 -13.08 -16.20
C ALA A 332 -0.07 -12.16 -16.92
N ASP A 333 0.60 -11.29 -16.18
CA ASP A 333 1.65 -10.42 -16.72
C ASP A 333 2.85 -11.23 -17.22
N ALA A 334 3.29 -12.23 -16.44
CA ALA A 334 4.37 -13.13 -16.85
C ALA A 334 4.00 -13.91 -18.12
N GLU A 335 2.77 -14.41 -18.23
CA GLU A 335 2.26 -15.02 -19.48
C GLU A 335 2.39 -14.07 -20.66
N ALA A 336 1.97 -12.81 -20.51
CA ALA A 336 2.08 -11.80 -21.56
C ALA A 336 3.53 -11.47 -21.92
N ILE A 337 4.44 -11.39 -20.93
CA ILE A 337 5.87 -11.15 -21.12
C ILE A 337 6.50 -12.30 -21.92
N TYR A 338 6.29 -13.55 -21.52
CA TYR A 338 6.85 -14.71 -22.21
C TYR A 338 6.31 -14.85 -23.64
N ARG A 339 5.02 -14.58 -23.85
CA ARG A 339 4.40 -14.54 -25.18
C ARG A 339 5.05 -13.45 -26.05
N THR A 340 5.25 -12.25 -25.50
CA THR A 340 5.93 -11.14 -26.16
C THR A 340 7.35 -11.52 -26.58
N LEU A 341 8.07 -12.27 -25.74
CA LEU A 341 9.43 -12.72 -26.02
C LEU A 341 9.51 -13.93 -26.98
N GLY A 342 8.37 -14.55 -27.29
CA GLY A 342 8.27 -15.68 -28.22
C GLY A 342 8.41 -17.06 -27.55
N ASP A 343 8.43 -17.15 -26.23
CA ASP A 343 8.42 -18.43 -25.50
C ASP A 343 6.98 -18.87 -25.19
N GLY A 344 6.35 -19.50 -26.17
CA GLY A 344 4.97 -20.00 -26.05
C GLY A 344 4.82 -21.10 -24.99
N ALA A 345 5.84 -21.89 -24.72
CA ALA A 345 5.78 -22.96 -23.73
C ALA A 345 5.75 -22.37 -22.30
N ALA A 346 6.62 -21.41 -22.02
CA ALA A 346 6.59 -20.70 -20.74
C ALA A 346 5.28 -19.90 -20.57
N ALA A 347 4.83 -19.20 -21.59
CA ALA A 347 3.56 -18.49 -21.57
C ALA A 347 2.38 -19.40 -21.20
N SER A 348 2.32 -20.61 -21.79
CA SER A 348 1.27 -21.59 -21.47
C SER A 348 1.33 -22.07 -20.02
N ARG A 349 2.52 -22.26 -19.45
CA ARG A 349 2.68 -22.62 -18.02
C ARG A 349 2.19 -21.52 -17.09
N TRP A 350 2.52 -20.27 -17.41
CA TRP A 350 2.08 -19.12 -16.60
C TRP A 350 0.56 -18.90 -16.69
N LYS A 351 -0.01 -19.09 -17.91
CA LYS A 351 -1.47 -19.07 -18.07
C LYS A 351 -2.16 -20.13 -17.21
N ALA A 352 -1.63 -21.36 -17.18
CA ALA A 352 -2.19 -22.43 -16.36
C ALA A 352 -2.17 -22.08 -14.86
N ARG A 353 -1.09 -21.46 -14.37
CA ARG A 353 -1.01 -20.95 -12.98
C ARG A 353 -2.07 -19.90 -12.69
N ALA A 354 -2.23 -18.93 -13.61
CA ALA A 354 -3.24 -17.87 -13.47
C ALA A 354 -4.67 -18.44 -13.46
N ASP A 355 -5.00 -19.37 -14.36
CA ASP A 355 -6.32 -20.03 -14.42
C ASP A 355 -6.60 -20.80 -13.12
N GLU A 356 -5.60 -21.50 -12.59
CA GLU A 356 -5.73 -22.27 -11.35
C GLU A 356 -5.94 -21.33 -10.14
N ARG A 357 -5.15 -20.25 -10.03
CA ARG A 357 -5.30 -19.26 -8.95
C ARG A 357 -6.66 -18.59 -9.01
N ARG A 358 -7.13 -18.21 -10.19
CA ARG A 358 -8.47 -17.66 -10.37
C ARG A 358 -9.56 -18.58 -9.81
N GLY A 359 -9.50 -19.88 -10.14
CA GLY A 359 -10.45 -20.87 -9.61
C GLY A 359 -10.39 -20.98 -8.08
N ARG A 360 -9.19 -20.87 -7.48
CA ARG A 360 -9.02 -20.85 -6.02
C ARG A 360 -9.56 -19.57 -5.39
N ILE A 361 -9.34 -18.40 -6.02
CA ILE A 361 -9.92 -17.11 -5.58
C ILE A 361 -11.43 -17.21 -5.57
N ASP A 362 -12.05 -17.71 -6.64
CA ASP A 362 -13.50 -17.89 -6.70
C ASP A 362 -14.02 -18.84 -5.62
N ARG A 363 -13.30 -19.93 -5.38
CA ARG A 363 -13.70 -20.93 -4.38
C ARG A 363 -13.63 -20.42 -2.95
N TYR A 364 -12.51 -19.79 -2.57
CA TYR A 364 -12.22 -19.47 -1.18
C TYR A 364 -12.62 -18.04 -0.80
N LEU A 365 -12.46 -17.08 -1.72
CA LEU A 365 -12.58 -15.65 -1.38
C LEU A 365 -13.91 -15.04 -1.82
N TRP A 366 -14.56 -15.53 -2.89
CA TRP A 366 -15.86 -15.04 -3.33
C TRP A 366 -16.98 -15.53 -2.42
N ASP A 367 -17.77 -14.60 -1.89
CA ASP A 367 -18.99 -14.91 -1.14
C ASP A 367 -20.23 -14.62 -1.99
N PRO A 368 -20.94 -15.68 -2.47
CA PRO A 368 -22.10 -15.49 -3.33
C PRO A 368 -23.35 -14.96 -2.59
N GLU A 369 -23.42 -15.03 -1.27
CA GLU A 369 -24.53 -14.48 -0.49
C GLU A 369 -24.34 -12.98 -0.27
N ALA A 370 -23.17 -12.58 0.21
CA ALA A 370 -22.83 -11.19 0.43
C ALA A 370 -22.58 -10.41 -0.88
N GLY A 371 -22.14 -11.09 -1.95
CA GLY A 371 -21.79 -10.47 -3.23
C GLY A 371 -20.49 -9.69 -3.17
N LEU A 372 -19.56 -10.11 -2.32
CA LEU A 372 -18.26 -9.50 -2.10
C LEU A 372 -17.16 -10.55 -2.04
N TYR A 373 -15.91 -10.11 -2.20
CA TYR A 373 -14.74 -10.90 -1.91
C TYR A 373 -14.27 -10.62 -0.49
N PHE A 374 -14.07 -11.70 0.29
CA PHE A 374 -13.59 -11.65 1.66
C PHE A 374 -12.31 -12.48 1.83
N ASP A 375 -11.51 -12.11 2.81
CA ASP A 375 -10.36 -12.89 3.22
C ASP A 375 -10.80 -14.21 3.86
N TYR A 376 -10.04 -15.26 3.63
CA TYR A 376 -10.39 -16.59 4.09
C TYR A 376 -9.43 -17.06 5.19
N ASP A 377 -9.99 -17.38 6.34
CA ASP A 377 -9.31 -18.01 7.45
C ASP A 377 -9.15 -19.51 7.18
N PHE A 378 -7.94 -19.95 6.89
CA PHE A 378 -7.66 -21.34 6.59
C PHE A 378 -7.60 -22.25 7.82
N LYS A 379 -7.49 -21.71 9.04
CA LYS A 379 -7.60 -22.48 10.29
C LYS A 379 -9.03 -22.86 10.60
N THR A 380 -9.94 -21.92 10.46
CA THR A 380 -11.37 -22.15 10.76
C THR A 380 -12.19 -22.60 9.55
N GLY A 381 -11.63 -22.47 8.35
CA GLY A 381 -12.33 -22.81 7.11
C GLY A 381 -13.43 -21.82 6.74
N ARG A 382 -13.36 -20.56 7.15
CA ARG A 382 -14.41 -19.55 7.00
C ARG A 382 -13.91 -18.26 6.37
N ARG A 383 -14.80 -17.58 5.64
CA ARG A 383 -14.58 -16.20 5.22
C ARG A 383 -14.79 -15.25 6.38
N ARG A 384 -13.93 -14.23 6.48
CA ARG A 384 -14.09 -13.16 7.45
C ARG A 384 -14.92 -12.04 6.84
N HIS A 385 -16.14 -11.90 7.28
CA HIS A 385 -17.04 -10.86 6.79
C HIS A 385 -16.66 -9.47 7.35
N TYR A 386 -15.47 -9.02 6.95
CA TYR A 386 -14.98 -7.68 7.21
C TYR A 386 -14.90 -6.94 5.86
N GLU A 387 -15.80 -6.00 5.65
CA GLU A 387 -15.91 -5.26 4.40
C GLU A 387 -14.72 -4.30 4.24
N PHE A 388 -13.83 -4.62 3.32
CA PHE A 388 -12.60 -3.88 3.06
C PHE A 388 -12.46 -3.61 1.56
N ALA A 389 -11.92 -2.45 1.18
CA ALA A 389 -11.85 -1.99 -0.21
C ALA A 389 -11.02 -2.91 -1.13
N THR A 390 -10.30 -3.89 -0.57
CA THR A 390 -9.65 -4.94 -1.38
C THR A 390 -10.63 -5.81 -2.15
N THR A 391 -11.94 -5.76 -1.85
CA THR A 391 -12.98 -6.38 -2.67
C THR A 391 -13.03 -5.83 -4.11
N PHE A 392 -12.45 -4.65 -4.39
CA PHE A 392 -12.34 -4.07 -5.74
C PHE A 392 -11.13 -4.59 -6.54
N TYR A 393 -10.16 -5.27 -5.90
CA TYR A 393 -8.98 -5.82 -6.59
C TYR A 393 -9.33 -6.82 -7.70
N PRO A 394 -10.31 -7.75 -7.53
CA PRO A 394 -10.72 -8.65 -8.62
C PRO A 394 -11.31 -7.93 -9.83
N LEU A 395 -11.97 -6.78 -9.65
CA LEU A 395 -12.43 -5.94 -10.74
C LEU A 395 -11.23 -5.30 -11.45
N TRP A 396 -10.28 -4.76 -10.69
CA TRP A 396 -9.06 -4.15 -11.20
C TRP A 396 -8.21 -5.14 -12.00
N ALA A 397 -8.03 -6.37 -11.51
CA ALA A 397 -7.31 -7.42 -12.23
C ALA A 397 -8.13 -8.03 -13.40
N GLY A 398 -9.43 -7.73 -13.49
CA GLY A 398 -10.32 -8.25 -14.55
C GLY A 398 -10.62 -9.74 -14.42
N ILE A 399 -10.58 -10.28 -13.20
CA ILE A 399 -10.91 -11.68 -12.93
C ILE A 399 -12.34 -11.89 -12.49
N ALA A 400 -13.01 -10.87 -11.96
CA ALA A 400 -14.42 -10.96 -11.61
C ALA A 400 -15.28 -11.20 -12.85
N SER A 401 -16.22 -12.13 -12.77
CA SER A 401 -17.25 -12.28 -13.82
C SER A 401 -18.14 -11.03 -13.88
N LYS A 402 -18.92 -10.88 -14.93
CA LYS A 402 -19.87 -9.76 -15.05
C LYS A 402 -20.87 -9.75 -13.90
N GLU A 403 -21.33 -10.92 -13.48
CA GLU A 403 -22.27 -11.10 -12.36
C GLU A 403 -21.62 -10.74 -11.02
N GLN A 404 -20.37 -11.20 -10.79
CA GLN A 404 -19.60 -10.85 -9.60
C GLN A 404 -19.33 -9.34 -9.54
N ALA A 405 -18.88 -8.75 -10.64
CA ALA A 405 -18.64 -7.32 -10.72
C ALA A 405 -19.91 -6.50 -10.42
N ALA A 406 -21.05 -6.87 -11.03
CA ALA A 406 -22.32 -6.20 -10.76
C ALA A 406 -22.75 -6.28 -9.30
N ARG A 407 -22.46 -7.40 -8.62
CA ARG A 407 -22.75 -7.56 -7.19
C ARG A 407 -21.81 -6.74 -6.30
N VAL A 408 -20.53 -6.70 -6.60
CA VAL A 408 -19.57 -5.84 -5.90
C VAL A 408 -19.99 -4.38 -6.04
N VAL A 409 -20.34 -3.94 -7.25
CA VAL A 409 -20.78 -2.56 -7.51
C VAL A 409 -22.08 -2.20 -6.79
N LYS A 410 -23.01 -3.15 -6.65
CA LYS A 410 -24.22 -2.95 -5.82
C LYS A 410 -23.88 -2.60 -4.36
N SER A 411 -22.73 -3.02 -3.88
CA SER A 411 -22.23 -2.72 -2.52
C SER A 411 -21.44 -1.42 -2.43
N LEU A 412 -21.11 -0.80 -3.56
CA LEU A 412 -20.33 0.44 -3.62
C LEU A 412 -20.83 1.56 -2.69
N PRO A 413 -22.16 1.82 -2.55
CA PRO A 413 -22.64 2.87 -1.65
C PRO A 413 -22.22 2.71 -0.18
N ARG A 414 -21.85 1.51 0.25
CA ARG A 414 -21.35 1.28 1.62
C ARG A 414 -19.90 1.73 1.80
N PHE A 415 -19.13 1.74 0.73
CA PHE A 415 -17.73 2.19 0.70
C PHE A 415 -17.60 3.65 0.26
N GLU A 416 -18.65 4.25 -0.28
CA GLU A 416 -18.60 5.56 -0.89
C GLU A 416 -18.92 6.66 0.12
N ALA A 417 -17.96 7.57 0.31
CA ALA A 417 -18.08 8.75 1.16
C ALA A 417 -18.05 10.04 0.31
N PRO A 418 -18.31 11.23 0.86
CA PRO A 418 -18.25 12.50 0.14
C PRO A 418 -16.88 12.80 -0.51
N GLY A 419 -15.78 12.29 0.04
CA GLY A 419 -14.41 12.50 -0.45
C GLY A 419 -13.81 11.32 -1.21
N GLY A 420 -14.56 10.27 -1.52
CA GLY A 420 -14.07 9.08 -2.24
C GLY A 420 -14.42 7.77 -1.54
N LEU A 421 -13.59 6.74 -1.70
CA LEU A 421 -13.79 5.43 -1.11
C LEU A 421 -13.21 5.36 0.30
N LEU A 422 -13.99 4.80 1.22
CA LEU A 422 -13.52 4.33 2.52
C LEU A 422 -12.61 3.11 2.34
N THR A 423 -11.63 2.98 3.20
CA THR A 423 -10.77 1.78 3.26
C THR A 423 -11.54 0.56 3.73
N SER A 424 -12.40 0.72 4.73
CA SER A 424 -13.35 -0.28 5.22
C SER A 424 -14.65 0.37 5.64
N THR A 425 -15.69 -0.43 5.89
CA THR A 425 -16.96 0.06 6.45
C THR A 425 -16.95 0.11 7.99
N THR A 426 -15.84 -0.30 8.61
CA THR A 426 -15.69 -0.40 10.07
C THR A 426 -14.90 0.77 10.64
N ARG A 427 -15.34 1.29 11.79
CA ARG A 427 -14.64 2.33 12.55
C ARG A 427 -13.94 1.70 13.75
N SER A 428 -12.65 1.50 13.65
CA SER A 428 -11.85 0.91 14.73
C SER A 428 -10.95 1.91 15.44
N GLY A 429 -10.72 3.07 14.85
CA GLY A 429 -9.70 4.03 15.27
C GLY A 429 -8.30 3.69 14.72
N ASN A 430 -8.17 2.65 13.90
CA ASN A 430 -6.94 2.38 13.16
C ASN A 430 -6.92 3.20 11.85
N GLN A 431 -5.73 3.56 11.39
CA GLN A 431 -5.56 4.43 10.22
C GLN A 431 -5.98 3.79 8.88
N TRP A 432 -6.09 2.46 8.80
CA TRP A 432 -6.56 1.73 7.61
C TRP A 432 -8.01 1.22 7.76
N ASP A 433 -8.81 1.92 8.55
CA ASP A 433 -10.26 1.72 8.66
C ASP A 433 -11.01 3.04 8.41
N ALA A 434 -12.36 3.00 8.40
CA ALA A 434 -13.16 4.22 8.29
C ALA A 434 -12.85 5.18 9.45
N PRO A 435 -12.82 6.50 9.19
CA PRO A 435 -13.31 7.24 8.03
C PRO A 435 -12.24 7.50 6.94
N PHE A 436 -11.10 6.82 6.99
CA PHE A 436 -9.96 7.15 6.15
C PHE A 436 -10.05 6.52 4.76
N GLY A 437 -9.60 7.28 3.77
CA GLY A 437 -9.41 6.86 2.39
C GLY A 437 -7.96 7.11 1.94
N TRP A 438 -7.39 6.14 1.24
CA TRP A 438 -6.01 6.11 0.81
C TRP A 438 -5.93 6.07 -0.71
N ALA A 439 -5.05 6.89 -1.28
CA ALA A 439 -4.93 7.05 -2.72
C ALA A 439 -4.77 5.75 -3.52
N PRO A 440 -4.00 4.75 -3.07
CA PRO A 440 -3.93 3.44 -3.74
C PRO A 440 -5.29 2.78 -3.94
N LEU A 441 -6.14 2.80 -2.92
CA LEU A 441 -7.47 2.18 -2.97
C LEU A 441 -8.46 2.98 -3.82
N GLN A 442 -8.33 4.32 -3.85
CA GLN A 442 -9.09 5.16 -4.78
C GLN A 442 -8.77 4.80 -6.23
N LEU A 443 -7.48 4.67 -6.55
CA LEU A 443 -7.03 4.34 -7.89
C LEU A 443 -7.47 2.94 -8.31
N ILE A 444 -7.19 1.91 -7.50
CA ILE A 444 -7.59 0.53 -7.78
C ILE A 444 -9.11 0.40 -7.89
N GLY A 445 -9.86 1.06 -7.01
CA GLY A 445 -11.32 1.05 -7.04
C GLY A 445 -11.87 1.67 -8.33
N ALA A 446 -11.41 2.88 -8.68
CA ALA A 446 -11.86 3.58 -9.89
C ALA A 446 -11.47 2.84 -11.18
N GLU A 447 -10.23 2.35 -11.29
CA GLU A 447 -9.79 1.55 -12.44
C GLU A 447 -10.55 0.23 -12.55
N GLY A 448 -10.79 -0.44 -11.39
CA GLY A 448 -11.56 -1.67 -11.34
C GLY A 448 -13.00 -1.49 -11.81
N LEU A 449 -13.67 -0.45 -11.33
CA LEU A 449 -15.02 -0.07 -11.78
C LEU A 449 -15.05 0.20 -13.29
N ARG A 450 -14.11 0.99 -13.80
CA ARG A 450 -14.02 1.33 -15.23
C ARG A 450 -13.77 0.09 -16.08
N ARG A 451 -12.83 -0.77 -15.67
CA ARG A 451 -12.51 -2.02 -16.37
C ARG A 451 -13.70 -2.99 -16.40
N ALA A 452 -14.50 -3.01 -15.35
CA ALA A 452 -15.72 -3.83 -15.27
C ALA A 452 -16.91 -3.23 -16.04
N GLY A 453 -16.77 -2.05 -16.66
CA GLY A 453 -17.78 -1.39 -17.47
C GLY A 453 -18.67 -0.40 -16.72
N PHE A 454 -18.40 -0.11 -15.45
CA PHE A 454 -19.13 0.84 -14.59
C PHE A 454 -18.46 2.22 -14.62
N LYS A 455 -18.44 2.82 -15.82
CA LYS A 455 -17.74 4.09 -16.07
C LYS A 455 -18.29 5.24 -15.20
N ASP A 456 -19.61 5.37 -15.09
CA ASP A 456 -20.21 6.47 -14.33
C ASP A 456 -19.88 6.39 -12.83
N ASP A 457 -19.84 5.18 -12.26
CA ASP A 457 -19.43 4.95 -10.88
C ASP A 457 -17.94 5.27 -10.70
N ALA A 458 -17.08 4.84 -11.63
CA ALA A 458 -15.67 5.14 -11.63
C ALA A 458 -15.40 6.65 -11.70
N ASP A 459 -16.11 7.35 -12.57
CA ASP A 459 -15.99 8.80 -12.75
C ASP A 459 -16.48 9.56 -11.50
N ARG A 460 -17.58 9.09 -10.89
CA ARG A 460 -18.11 9.67 -9.65
C ARG A 460 -17.11 9.54 -8.48
N VAL A 461 -16.59 8.35 -8.24
CA VAL A 461 -15.57 8.10 -7.20
C VAL A 461 -14.33 8.95 -7.46
N SER A 462 -13.84 8.97 -8.71
CA SER A 462 -12.69 9.78 -9.10
C SER A 462 -12.89 11.26 -8.82
N LYS A 463 -14.05 11.83 -9.21
CA LYS A 463 -14.37 13.24 -8.98
C LYS A 463 -14.43 13.60 -7.50
N LYS A 464 -15.01 12.73 -6.65
CA LYS A 464 -15.05 12.93 -5.21
C LYS A 464 -13.65 13.06 -4.61
N PHE A 465 -12.76 12.12 -4.92
CA PHE A 465 -11.40 12.15 -4.39
C PHE A 465 -10.58 13.33 -4.95
N LEU A 466 -10.66 13.60 -6.24
CA LEU A 466 -9.99 14.75 -6.87
C LEU A 466 -10.47 16.08 -6.29
N SER A 467 -11.76 16.22 -6.05
CA SER A 467 -12.35 17.41 -5.42
C SER A 467 -11.85 17.59 -3.98
N LEU A 468 -11.70 16.50 -3.22
CA LEU A 468 -11.12 16.55 -1.87
C LEU A 468 -9.66 16.99 -1.91
N VAL A 469 -8.82 16.30 -2.69
CA VAL A 469 -7.39 16.62 -2.76
C VAL A 469 -7.16 18.06 -3.22
N ALA A 470 -7.92 18.53 -4.21
CA ALA A 470 -7.75 19.91 -4.72
C ALA A 470 -8.28 20.98 -3.75
N LYS A 471 -9.30 20.68 -2.93
CA LYS A 471 -9.76 21.55 -1.84
C LYS A 471 -8.63 21.72 -0.82
N GLU A 472 -8.13 20.60 -0.28
CA GLU A 472 -7.09 20.60 0.75
C GLU A 472 -5.78 21.22 0.23
N PHE A 473 -5.41 20.93 -1.02
CA PHE A 473 -4.27 21.60 -1.67
C PHE A 473 -4.46 23.12 -1.74
N GLY A 474 -5.68 23.58 -1.98
CA GLY A 474 -5.99 25.00 -2.00
C GLY A 474 -5.83 25.69 -0.67
N GLU A 475 -6.09 24.99 0.42
CA GLU A 475 -6.01 25.50 1.79
C GLU A 475 -4.59 25.41 2.37
N HIS A 476 -3.86 24.32 2.04
CA HIS A 476 -2.59 23.99 2.68
C HIS A 476 -1.37 24.05 1.75
N GLY A 477 -1.55 24.15 0.43
CA GLY A 477 -0.46 24.23 -0.56
C GLY A 477 0.32 22.93 -0.73
N THR A 478 -0.18 21.81 -0.20
CA THR A 478 0.50 20.50 -0.27
C THR A 478 -0.49 19.36 -0.48
N ILE A 479 0.01 18.23 -0.98
CA ILE A 479 -0.72 16.97 -1.10
C ILE A 479 -0.20 16.04 0.00
N VAL A 480 -1.11 15.30 0.63
CA VAL A 480 -0.78 14.44 1.78
C VAL A 480 -1.06 12.97 1.50
N GLU A 481 -0.65 12.13 2.43
CA GLU A 481 -0.66 10.68 2.34
C GLU A 481 -2.07 10.08 2.35
N LYS A 482 -2.93 10.54 3.27
CA LYS A 482 -4.26 10.00 3.55
C LYS A 482 -5.24 11.11 3.88
N TYR A 483 -6.55 10.81 3.79
CA TYR A 483 -7.61 11.79 4.03
C TYR A 483 -8.75 11.17 4.84
N ASP A 484 -9.40 11.98 5.69
CA ASP A 484 -10.75 11.68 6.14
C ASP A 484 -11.71 11.97 4.99
N VAL A 485 -12.15 10.90 4.31
CA VAL A 485 -13.02 11.03 3.13
C VAL A 485 -14.47 11.32 3.48
N GLU A 486 -14.86 11.20 4.75
CA GLU A 486 -16.21 11.57 5.20
C GLU A 486 -16.30 13.06 5.49
N ARG A 487 -15.34 13.62 6.26
CA ARG A 487 -15.26 15.05 6.55
C ARG A 487 -14.68 15.84 5.39
N ARG A 488 -14.00 15.17 4.48
CA ARG A 488 -13.26 15.78 3.37
C ARG A 488 -12.15 16.70 3.86
N GLU A 489 -11.28 16.17 4.72
CA GLU A 489 -10.19 16.89 5.38
C GLU A 489 -8.88 16.09 5.31
N SER A 490 -7.77 16.83 5.32
CA SER A 490 -6.41 16.27 5.47
C SER A 490 -5.95 16.23 6.93
N ASP A 491 -6.65 16.87 7.84
CA ASP A 491 -6.44 16.69 9.27
C ASP A 491 -7.08 15.38 9.73
N VAL A 492 -6.22 14.41 10.03
CA VAL A 492 -6.62 13.05 10.43
C VAL A 492 -6.25 12.73 11.88
N GLU A 493 -5.59 13.66 12.56
CA GLU A 493 -4.96 13.44 13.86
C GLU A 493 -5.96 12.99 14.93
N ALA A 494 -7.08 13.67 15.04
CA ALA A 494 -8.11 13.37 16.05
C ALA A 494 -8.80 12.01 15.85
N GLY A 495 -8.76 11.44 14.63
CA GLY A 495 -9.44 10.18 14.28
C GLY A 495 -8.57 8.94 14.46
N ILE A 496 -7.25 9.07 14.56
CA ILE A 496 -6.30 7.95 14.61
C ILE A 496 -5.90 7.68 16.06
N ARG A 497 -6.25 6.50 16.56
CA ARG A 497 -5.81 5.98 17.86
C ARG A 497 -4.58 5.08 17.74
N PHE A 498 -4.51 4.32 16.64
CA PHE A 498 -3.42 3.40 16.34
C PHE A 498 -2.93 3.61 14.91
N GLY A 499 -1.63 3.62 14.74
CA GLY A 499 -0.90 4.12 13.59
C GLY A 499 -0.17 5.41 13.96
N TYR A 500 0.25 6.16 12.96
CA TYR A 500 0.81 7.51 13.14
C TYR A 500 -0.23 8.57 12.76
N SER A 501 -0.45 9.53 13.65
CA SER A 501 -1.46 10.58 13.49
C SER A 501 -0.98 11.70 12.55
N GLY A 502 0.31 12.01 12.56
CA GLY A 502 0.88 13.07 11.71
C GLY A 502 0.80 12.70 10.23
N ASN A 503 -0.04 13.44 9.46
CA ASN A 503 -0.19 13.21 8.03
C ASN A 503 1.10 13.58 7.29
N GLN A 504 1.55 12.73 6.36
CA GLN A 504 2.79 12.93 5.64
C GLN A 504 2.57 13.76 4.38
N VAL A 505 3.45 14.74 4.15
CA VAL A 505 3.30 15.74 3.09
C VAL A 505 4.10 15.38 1.83
N GLY A 506 3.63 15.86 0.68
CA GLY A 506 4.31 15.69 -0.61
C GLY A 506 4.21 14.26 -1.15
N PHE A 507 3.14 13.53 -0.84
CA PHE A 507 3.12 12.07 -0.90
C PHE A 507 2.96 11.51 -2.30
N GLY A 508 3.93 10.67 -2.71
CA GLY A 508 4.12 10.20 -4.08
C GLY A 508 2.94 9.41 -4.63
N TRP A 509 2.34 8.48 -3.87
CA TRP A 509 1.18 7.73 -4.39
C TRP A 509 -0.07 8.59 -4.57
N THR A 510 -0.28 9.61 -3.73
CA THR A 510 -1.41 10.54 -3.91
C THR A 510 -1.18 11.42 -5.13
N ASN A 511 0.06 11.92 -5.32
CA ASN A 511 0.45 12.63 -6.52
C ASN A 511 0.12 11.83 -7.79
N ALA A 512 0.49 10.56 -7.82
CA ALA A 512 0.24 9.65 -8.93
C ALA A 512 -1.25 9.35 -9.14
N ALA A 513 -1.98 9.06 -8.06
CA ALA A 513 -3.41 8.79 -8.14
C ALA A 513 -4.19 9.98 -8.70
N VAL A 514 -3.82 11.20 -8.32
CA VAL A 514 -4.42 12.43 -8.90
C VAL A 514 -4.24 12.48 -10.41
N LEU A 515 -3.02 12.21 -10.92
CA LEU A 515 -2.75 12.23 -12.35
C LEU A 515 -3.54 11.14 -13.10
N GLU A 516 -3.58 9.93 -12.57
CA GLU A 516 -4.26 8.79 -13.21
C GLU A 516 -5.78 8.95 -13.17
N LEU A 517 -6.35 9.39 -12.03
CA LEU A 517 -7.78 9.63 -11.93
C LEU A 517 -8.24 10.76 -12.86
N LEU A 518 -7.44 11.83 -13.01
CA LEU A 518 -7.71 12.90 -13.97
C LEU A 518 -7.67 12.37 -15.41
N ALA A 519 -6.65 11.59 -15.76
CA ALA A 519 -6.55 11.00 -17.09
C ALA A 519 -7.68 10.02 -17.40
N GLY A 520 -8.20 9.34 -16.40
CA GLY A 520 -9.35 8.46 -16.56
C GLY A 520 -10.68 9.18 -16.83
N LEU A 521 -10.79 10.46 -16.46
CA LEU A 521 -11.98 11.28 -16.71
C LEU A 521 -11.95 11.95 -18.09
N ASP A 522 -10.76 12.21 -18.64
CA ASP A 522 -10.60 12.73 -19.99
C ASP A 522 -10.72 11.55 -20.98
N PRO A 523 -11.59 11.61 -22.02
CA PRO A 523 -11.78 10.54 -22.99
C PRO A 523 -10.57 10.35 -23.93
#